data_056931ea38d47583d56e8cf9b26406b9
#
_entry.id   056931ea38d47583d56e8cf9b26406b9
#
_cell.length_a   1.000
_cell.length_b   1.000
_cell.length_c   1.000
_cell.angle_alpha   90.00
_cell.angle_beta   90.00
_cell.angle_gamma   90.00
#
_symmetry.space_group_name_H-M   'P 1'
#
loop_
_entity.id
_entity.type
_entity.pdbx_description
1 polymer ?
#
loop_
_entity_poly.entity_id
_entity_poly.type
_entity_poly.pdbx_seq_one_letter_code
_entity_poly.pdbx_strand_id
1 'polypeptide(L)'
;DIEDIIRMCQMRIRVPVQWRGDYLAMIGAARIGEREVLAMADEYGWETLHTFAAEWFDYSEMVMIAAIRKMPSGSATATSTHDPVPGTPEEGIRIKVGVRIDAKAARIEVDLRDNPNAMPCGLNLSEACARTGAMIGVFNSIEDLVPTNAGSFRRLKVHIREGCVAG
;
A
#
# COMPACT_ATOMS: atom_id res chain seq x y z
N ASP A 1 20.99 5.03 -18.43
CA ASP A 1 21.14 5.37 -17.00
C ASP A 1 21.98 6.62 -16.87
N ILE A 2 21.55 7.58 -16.07
CA ILE A 2 22.33 8.79 -15.77
C ILE A 2 23.10 8.50 -14.49
N GLU A 3 24.35 8.11 -14.62
CA GLU A 3 25.20 7.67 -13.50
C GLU A 3 25.31 8.73 -12.39
N ASP A 4 25.31 10.00 -12.74
CA ASP A 4 25.36 11.10 -11.76
C ASP A 4 24.12 11.15 -10.87
N ILE A 5 22.93 10.87 -11.43
CA ILE A 5 21.68 10.78 -10.65
C ILE A 5 21.73 9.56 -9.73
N ILE A 6 22.21 8.42 -10.21
CA ILE A 6 22.36 7.21 -9.39
C ILE A 6 23.30 7.48 -8.23
N ARG A 7 24.46 8.10 -8.46
CA ARG A 7 25.41 8.50 -7.41
C ARG A 7 24.77 9.45 -6.38
N MET A 8 24.05 10.46 -6.87
CA MET A 8 23.36 11.41 -6.00
C MET A 8 22.33 10.71 -5.09
N CYS A 9 21.57 9.74 -5.62
CA CYS A 9 20.64 8.94 -4.84
C CYS A 9 21.38 8.07 -3.82
N GLN A 10 22.45 7.39 -4.22
CA GLN A 10 23.24 6.53 -3.33
C GLN A 10 23.87 7.31 -2.16
N MET A 11 24.22 8.57 -2.36
CA MET A 11 24.74 9.43 -1.28
C MET A 11 23.71 9.80 -0.23
N ARG A 12 22.42 9.65 -0.50
CA ARG A 12 21.31 10.05 0.39
C ARG A 12 20.57 8.87 1.02
N ILE A 13 20.87 7.67 0.58
CA ILE A 13 20.15 6.46 0.99
C ILE A 13 20.98 5.68 2.02
N ARG A 14 20.31 5.14 3.02
CA ARG A 14 20.94 4.41 4.13
C ARG A 14 21.73 3.18 3.70
N VAL A 15 21.23 2.44 2.67
CA VAL A 15 21.82 1.20 2.17
C VAL A 15 22.07 1.30 0.65
N PRO A 16 23.07 2.07 0.21
CA PRO A 16 23.23 2.46 -1.19
C PRO A 16 23.45 1.28 -2.14
N VAL A 17 24.14 0.23 -1.70
CA VAL A 17 24.42 -0.95 -2.55
C VAL A 17 23.15 -1.72 -2.82
N GLN A 18 22.38 -2.01 -1.77
CA GLN A 18 21.10 -2.71 -1.88
C GLN A 18 20.10 -1.88 -2.71
N TRP A 19 19.99 -0.58 -2.43
CA TRP A 19 19.13 0.31 -3.19
C TRP A 19 19.40 0.28 -4.69
N ARG A 20 20.68 0.23 -5.12
CA ARG A 20 21.00 0.13 -6.54
C ARG A 20 20.45 -1.15 -7.16
N GLY A 21 20.53 -2.27 -6.44
CA GLY A 21 19.93 -3.54 -6.87
C GLY A 21 18.41 -3.44 -7.01
N ASP A 22 17.74 -2.87 -6.02
CA ASP A 22 16.28 -2.68 -6.01
C ASP A 22 15.83 -1.72 -7.14
N TYR A 23 16.58 -0.65 -7.38
CA TYR A 23 16.33 0.29 -8.48
C TYR A 23 16.41 -0.40 -9.85
N LEU A 24 17.45 -1.22 -10.08
CA LEU A 24 17.58 -1.98 -11.32
C LEU A 24 16.47 -3.04 -11.45
N ALA A 25 16.07 -3.66 -10.36
CA ALA A 25 14.96 -4.62 -10.33
C ALA A 25 13.63 -3.95 -10.69
N MET A 26 13.36 -2.73 -10.20
CA MET A 26 12.16 -1.96 -10.58
C MET A 26 12.13 -1.65 -12.09
N ILE A 27 13.26 -1.24 -12.68
CA ILE A 27 13.35 -1.01 -14.13
C ILE A 27 13.13 -2.31 -14.89
N GLY A 28 13.74 -3.41 -14.42
CA GLY A 28 13.58 -4.73 -15.00
C GLY A 28 12.11 -5.19 -14.97
N ALA A 29 11.44 -5.03 -13.83
CA ALA A 29 10.02 -5.35 -13.67
C ALA A 29 9.12 -4.55 -14.63
N ALA A 30 9.38 -3.24 -14.78
CA ALA A 30 8.63 -2.39 -15.72
C ALA A 30 8.77 -2.86 -17.17
N ARG A 31 10.00 -3.21 -17.60
CA ARG A 31 10.27 -3.73 -18.97
C ARG A 31 9.63 -5.09 -19.21
N ILE A 32 9.64 -5.97 -18.20
CA ILE A 32 8.98 -7.27 -18.29
C ILE A 32 7.46 -7.05 -18.39
N GLY A 33 6.89 -6.19 -17.56
CA GLY A 33 5.46 -5.87 -17.59
C GLY A 33 5.03 -5.30 -18.96
N GLU A 34 5.80 -4.37 -19.52
CA GLU A 34 5.56 -3.83 -20.87
C GLU A 34 5.51 -4.95 -21.92
N ARG A 35 6.54 -5.80 -21.92
CA ARG A 35 6.63 -6.92 -22.88
C ARG A 35 5.43 -7.88 -22.77
N GLU A 36 5.05 -8.26 -21.55
CA GLU A 36 3.95 -9.19 -21.33
C GLU A 36 2.60 -8.57 -21.71
N VAL A 37 2.38 -7.28 -21.42
CA VAL A 37 1.17 -6.57 -21.83
C VAL A 37 1.09 -6.45 -23.37
N LEU A 38 2.21 -6.15 -24.04
CA LEU A 38 2.23 -6.12 -25.51
C LEU A 38 1.94 -7.48 -26.11
N ALA A 39 2.52 -8.57 -25.57
CA ALA A 39 2.23 -9.93 -26.02
C ALA A 39 0.76 -10.30 -25.85
N MET A 40 0.14 -9.93 -24.71
CA MET A 40 -1.29 -10.12 -24.50
C MET A 40 -2.13 -9.29 -25.49
N ALA A 41 -1.70 -8.06 -25.78
CA ALA A 41 -2.40 -7.21 -26.74
C ALA A 41 -2.32 -7.75 -28.18
N ASP A 42 -1.21 -8.35 -28.55
CA ASP A 42 -1.05 -9.03 -29.85
C ASP A 42 -1.95 -10.27 -29.96
N GLU A 43 -2.16 -11.00 -28.84
CA GLU A 43 -2.97 -12.21 -28.82
C GLU A 43 -4.47 -11.91 -28.75
N TYR A 44 -4.91 -10.98 -27.88
CA TYR A 44 -6.32 -10.73 -27.57
C TYR A 44 -6.86 -9.41 -28.11
N GLY A 45 -6.01 -8.50 -28.52
CA GLY A 45 -6.36 -7.12 -28.92
C GLY A 45 -6.55 -6.17 -27.74
N TRP A 46 -6.22 -4.89 -27.96
CA TRP A 46 -6.31 -3.84 -26.94
C TRP A 46 -7.72 -3.62 -26.40
N GLU A 47 -8.73 -3.66 -27.26
CA GLU A 47 -10.12 -3.47 -26.86
C GLU A 47 -10.57 -4.55 -25.85
N THR A 48 -10.20 -5.80 -26.12
CA THR A 48 -10.49 -6.93 -25.22
C THR A 48 -9.80 -6.73 -23.87
N LEU A 49 -8.52 -6.33 -23.86
CA LEU A 49 -7.78 -6.10 -22.62
C LEU A 49 -8.37 -4.95 -21.79
N HIS A 50 -8.78 -3.85 -22.42
CA HIS A 50 -9.43 -2.75 -21.73
C HIS A 50 -10.76 -3.15 -21.10
N THR A 51 -11.59 -3.85 -21.87
CA THR A 51 -12.89 -4.36 -21.38
C THR A 51 -12.70 -5.33 -20.23
N PHE A 52 -11.82 -6.31 -20.40
CA PHE A 52 -11.50 -7.29 -19.36
C PHE A 52 -10.98 -6.64 -18.08
N ALA A 53 -10.08 -5.67 -18.18
CA ALA A 53 -9.54 -4.98 -17.02
C ALA A 53 -10.64 -4.25 -16.22
N ALA A 54 -11.57 -3.58 -16.91
CA ALA A 54 -12.69 -2.92 -16.27
C ALA A 54 -13.62 -3.91 -15.55
N GLU A 55 -14.01 -4.97 -16.24
CA GLU A 55 -14.87 -6.04 -15.70
C GLU A 55 -14.20 -6.76 -14.53
N TRP A 56 -12.87 -6.99 -14.60
CA TRP A 56 -12.11 -7.59 -13.52
C TRP A 56 -12.08 -6.71 -12.26
N PHE A 57 -11.99 -5.40 -12.41
CA PHE A 57 -12.07 -4.48 -11.27
C PHE A 57 -13.48 -4.46 -10.66
N ASP A 58 -14.51 -4.48 -11.47
CA ASP A 58 -15.90 -4.52 -11.00
C ASP A 58 -16.21 -5.85 -10.28
N TYR A 59 -15.74 -6.97 -10.82
CA TYR A 59 -15.80 -8.27 -10.14
C TYR A 59 -15.08 -8.25 -8.81
N SER A 60 -13.85 -7.71 -8.77
CA SER A 60 -13.04 -7.62 -7.53
C SER A 60 -13.71 -6.76 -6.48
N GLU A 61 -14.34 -5.66 -6.88
CA GLU A 61 -15.14 -4.82 -5.99
C GLU A 61 -16.35 -5.57 -5.44
N MET A 62 -17.05 -6.32 -6.28
CA MET A 62 -18.21 -7.14 -5.88
C MET A 62 -17.81 -8.21 -4.84
N VAL A 63 -16.70 -8.90 -5.07
CA VAL A 63 -16.17 -9.89 -4.10
C VAL A 63 -15.81 -9.23 -2.78
N MET A 64 -15.16 -8.07 -2.81
CA MET A 64 -14.83 -7.30 -1.62
C MET A 64 -16.07 -6.84 -0.84
N ILE A 65 -17.11 -6.37 -1.55
CA ILE A 65 -18.41 -6.02 -0.96
C ILE A 65 -19.01 -7.23 -0.23
N ALA A 66 -18.99 -8.40 -0.86
CA ALA A 66 -19.53 -9.61 -0.27
C ALA A 66 -18.76 -10.03 0.99
N ALA A 67 -17.42 -9.90 0.97
CA ALA A 67 -16.55 -10.19 2.10
C ALA A 67 -16.83 -9.23 3.29
N ILE A 68 -16.87 -7.91 3.04
CA ILE A 68 -17.13 -6.91 4.09
C ILE A 68 -18.50 -7.08 4.70
N ARG A 69 -19.53 -7.47 3.93
CA ARG A 69 -20.89 -7.69 4.45
C ARG A 69 -21.01 -8.85 5.42
N LYS A 70 -20.05 -9.76 5.44
CA LYS A 70 -19.98 -10.86 6.44
C LYS A 70 -19.35 -10.41 7.75
N MET A 71 -18.66 -9.29 7.75
CA MET A 71 -17.98 -8.77 8.94
C MET A 71 -18.94 -8.07 9.91
N PRO A 72 -18.66 -8.06 11.22
CA PRO A 72 -19.41 -7.22 12.15
C PRO A 72 -19.11 -5.75 11.89
N SER A 73 -20.15 -4.90 11.86
CA SER A 73 -19.96 -3.44 11.87
C SER A 73 -19.45 -2.99 13.22
N GLY A 74 -18.52 -2.04 13.22
CA GLY A 74 -17.96 -1.50 14.44
C GLY A 74 -16.71 -0.69 14.23
N SER A 75 -16.12 -0.24 15.32
CA SER A 75 -14.82 0.46 15.31
C SER A 75 -13.91 -0.12 16.38
N ALA A 76 -12.65 -0.21 16.06
CA ALA A 76 -11.60 -0.64 16.98
C ALA A 76 -10.37 0.25 16.83
N THR A 77 -9.56 0.30 17.88
CA THR A 77 -8.26 0.97 17.85
C THR A 77 -7.22 0.02 18.42
N ALA A 78 -6.09 -0.04 17.74
CA ALA A 78 -4.93 -0.80 18.18
C ALA A 78 -3.70 0.09 18.22
N THR A 79 -2.72 -0.29 19.03
CA THR A 79 -1.43 0.39 19.11
C THR A 79 -0.32 -0.66 19.11
N SER A 80 0.79 -0.31 18.48
CA SER A 80 2.04 -1.06 18.52
C SER A 80 3.19 -0.10 18.73
N THR A 81 4.33 -0.57 19.20
CA THR A 81 5.51 0.25 19.38
C THR A 81 6.65 -0.36 18.57
N HIS A 82 7.25 0.46 17.71
CA HIS A 82 8.48 0.09 17.03
C HIS A 82 9.66 0.35 17.98
N ASP A 83 10.63 -0.57 17.99
CA ASP A 83 11.83 -0.43 18.79
C ASP A 83 12.58 0.88 18.52
N PRO A 84 13.26 1.45 19.51
CA PRO A 84 13.99 2.70 19.33
C PRO A 84 15.16 2.55 18.35
N VAL A 85 15.38 3.59 17.57
CA VAL A 85 16.53 3.75 16.67
C VAL A 85 17.11 5.15 16.83
N PRO A 86 18.34 5.43 16.38
CA PRO A 86 18.90 6.79 16.43
C PRO A 86 17.94 7.83 15.85
N GLY A 87 17.64 8.87 16.62
CA GLY A 87 16.72 9.95 16.26
C GLY A 87 15.26 9.70 16.68
N THR A 88 14.98 8.64 17.44
CA THR A 88 13.66 8.38 18.04
C THR A 88 13.72 8.42 19.57
N PRO A 89 12.57 8.54 20.27
CA PRO A 89 12.49 8.39 21.72
C PRO A 89 13.03 7.04 22.21
N GLU A 90 13.54 6.98 23.45
CA GLU A 90 14.06 5.74 24.05
C GLU A 90 13.01 4.65 24.19
N GLU A 91 11.75 5.04 24.39
CA GLU A 91 10.60 4.13 24.44
C GLU A 91 10.15 3.63 23.05
N GLY A 92 10.79 4.10 21.99
CA GLY A 92 10.44 3.75 20.60
C GLY A 92 9.34 4.64 20.01
N ILE A 93 8.82 4.23 18.85
CA ILE A 93 7.76 4.96 18.15
C ILE A 93 6.45 4.23 18.34
N ARG A 94 5.52 4.85 19.07
CA ARG A 94 4.16 4.32 19.22
C ARG A 94 3.35 4.63 17.98
N ILE A 95 2.85 3.57 17.33
CA ILE A 95 1.95 3.66 16.18
C ILE A 95 0.54 3.26 16.60
N LYS A 96 -0.41 4.11 16.29
CA LYS A 96 -1.83 3.91 16.54
C LYS A 96 -2.58 3.77 15.23
N VAL A 97 -3.48 2.80 15.16
CA VAL A 97 -4.38 2.59 14.04
C VAL A 97 -5.82 2.51 14.53
N GLY A 98 -6.70 3.29 13.90
CA GLY A 98 -8.14 3.17 14.05
C GLY A 98 -8.72 2.42 12.85
N VAL A 99 -9.62 1.48 13.07
CA VAL A 99 -10.34 0.78 12.00
C VAL A 99 -11.83 0.91 12.24
N ARG A 100 -12.58 1.25 11.20
CA ARG A 100 -14.04 1.26 11.19
C ARG A 100 -14.56 0.40 10.07
N ILE A 101 -15.44 -0.53 10.40
CA ILE A 101 -16.13 -1.40 9.44
C ILE A 101 -17.60 -1.00 9.39
N ASP A 102 -18.10 -0.68 8.22
CA ASP A 102 -19.52 -0.50 7.94
C ASP A 102 -19.94 -1.62 6.95
N ALA A 103 -20.44 -2.70 7.50
CA ALA A 103 -20.88 -3.86 6.73
C ALA A 103 -22.07 -3.53 5.82
N LYS A 104 -22.97 -2.62 6.24
CA LYS A 104 -24.13 -2.21 5.43
C LYS A 104 -23.70 -1.40 4.21
N ALA A 105 -22.81 -0.44 4.40
CA ALA A 105 -22.22 0.34 3.29
C ALA A 105 -21.14 -0.44 2.54
N ALA A 106 -20.73 -1.60 3.03
CA ALA A 106 -19.62 -2.41 2.54
C ALA A 106 -18.33 -1.56 2.38
N ARG A 107 -17.90 -0.94 3.48
CA ARG A 107 -16.72 -0.05 3.53
C ARG A 107 -15.89 -0.32 4.77
N ILE A 108 -14.56 -0.27 4.58
CA ILE A 108 -13.59 -0.25 5.68
C ILE A 108 -12.82 1.05 5.62
N GLU A 109 -12.70 1.73 6.76
CA GLU A 109 -11.88 2.92 6.92
C GLU A 109 -10.74 2.62 7.90
N VAL A 110 -9.52 2.98 7.52
CA VAL A 110 -8.32 2.88 8.38
C VAL A 110 -7.82 4.28 8.63
N ASP A 111 -7.67 4.64 9.91
CA ASP A 111 -7.23 5.98 10.32
C ASP A 111 -5.85 5.93 10.97
N LEU A 112 -4.88 6.57 10.33
CA LEU A 112 -3.49 6.70 10.76
C LEU A 112 -3.14 8.13 11.19
N ARG A 113 -4.11 9.06 11.24
CA ARG A 113 -3.84 10.48 11.49
C ARG A 113 -3.40 10.79 12.92
N ASP A 114 -3.81 9.97 13.89
CA ASP A 114 -3.48 10.13 15.31
C ASP A 114 -2.15 9.41 15.65
N ASN A 115 -1.08 9.81 14.95
CA ASN A 115 0.27 9.32 15.13
C ASN A 115 1.24 10.49 15.35
N PRO A 116 2.42 10.27 15.92
CA PRO A 116 3.42 11.32 16.13
C PRO A 116 3.81 12.02 14.83
N ASN A 117 4.31 13.25 14.93
CA ASN A 117 4.92 13.93 13.80
C ASN A 117 6.17 13.19 13.31
N ALA A 118 6.53 13.40 12.05
CA ALA A 118 7.75 12.86 11.48
C ALA A 118 8.97 13.20 12.35
N MET A 119 9.85 12.24 12.53
CA MET A 119 11.02 12.28 13.41
C MET A 119 12.31 12.35 12.59
N PRO A 120 13.42 12.82 13.14
CA PRO A 120 14.71 12.88 12.43
C PRO A 120 15.36 11.48 12.32
N CYS A 121 14.63 10.52 11.76
CA CYS A 121 15.06 9.13 11.60
C CYS A 121 14.61 8.57 10.25
N GLY A 122 15.13 7.41 9.87
CA GLY A 122 14.79 6.73 8.61
C GLY A 122 13.52 5.89 8.65
N LEU A 123 12.66 6.01 9.66
CA LEU A 123 11.46 5.19 9.83
C LEU A 123 10.15 5.91 9.45
N ASN A 124 10.21 7.17 9.06
CA ASN A 124 9.03 7.87 8.56
C ASN A 124 8.54 7.21 7.26
N LEU A 125 7.28 6.88 7.20
CA LEU A 125 6.68 6.29 6.02
C LEU A 125 6.26 7.38 5.02
N SER A 126 6.40 7.08 3.74
CA SER A 126 5.70 7.85 2.71
C SER A 126 4.20 7.52 2.72
N GLU A 127 3.38 8.41 2.18
CA GLU A 127 1.93 8.17 2.01
C GLU A 127 1.67 6.83 1.31
N ALA A 128 2.42 6.50 0.24
CA ALA A 128 2.27 5.26 -0.49
C ALA A 128 2.54 4.02 0.39
N CYS A 129 3.60 4.05 1.19
CA CYS A 129 3.94 2.96 2.11
C CYS A 129 2.90 2.81 3.22
N ALA A 130 2.42 3.91 3.79
CA ALA A 130 1.40 3.90 4.84
C ALA A 130 0.07 3.35 4.33
N ARG A 131 -0.36 3.74 3.12
CA ARG A 131 -1.55 3.20 2.46
C ARG A 131 -1.40 1.70 2.19
N THR A 132 -0.28 1.28 1.63
CA THR A 132 0.00 -0.13 1.35
C THR A 132 -0.02 -0.96 2.63
N GLY A 133 0.63 -0.50 3.69
CA GLY A 133 0.63 -1.18 4.99
C GLY A 133 -0.79 -1.36 5.57
N ALA A 134 -1.61 -0.31 5.50
CA ALA A 134 -3.01 -0.37 5.93
C ALA A 134 -3.83 -1.37 5.09
N MET A 135 -3.66 -1.37 3.76
CA MET A 135 -4.33 -2.30 2.85
C MET A 135 -3.91 -3.75 3.13
N ILE A 136 -2.62 -4.02 3.29
CA ILE A 136 -2.10 -5.35 3.64
C ILE A 136 -2.74 -5.85 4.94
N GLY A 137 -2.83 -5.00 5.97
CA GLY A 137 -3.49 -5.33 7.23
C GLY A 137 -4.95 -5.75 7.05
N VAL A 138 -5.69 -5.05 6.19
CA VAL A 138 -7.08 -5.38 5.88
C VAL A 138 -7.18 -6.71 5.13
N PHE A 139 -6.39 -6.91 4.05
CA PHE A 139 -6.45 -8.14 3.25
C PHE A 139 -6.02 -9.38 4.04
N ASN A 140 -5.05 -9.25 4.94
CA ASN A 140 -4.66 -10.35 5.83
C ASN A 140 -5.73 -10.71 6.88
N SER A 141 -6.72 -9.83 7.09
CA SER A 141 -7.81 -10.03 8.04
C SER A 141 -9.11 -10.51 7.38
N ILE A 142 -9.13 -10.65 6.06
CA ILE A 142 -10.28 -11.13 5.29
C ILE A 142 -10.06 -12.62 5.01
N GLU A 143 -11.03 -13.47 5.38
CA GLU A 143 -10.95 -14.92 5.16
C GLU A 143 -11.23 -15.32 3.70
N ASP A 144 -11.98 -14.50 2.97
CA ASP A 144 -12.33 -14.76 1.58
C ASP A 144 -11.15 -14.45 0.64
N LEU A 145 -11.06 -15.20 -0.47
CA LEU A 145 -10.12 -14.90 -1.54
C LEU A 145 -10.61 -13.69 -2.35
N VAL A 146 -10.23 -12.50 -1.89
CA VAL A 146 -10.53 -11.24 -2.58
C VAL A 146 -9.36 -10.86 -3.48
N PRO A 147 -9.57 -10.64 -4.78
CA PRO A 147 -8.50 -10.17 -5.66
C PRO A 147 -7.96 -8.81 -5.20
N THR A 148 -6.63 -8.73 -4.99
CA THR A 148 -5.95 -7.53 -4.50
C THR A 148 -5.61 -6.61 -5.67
N ASN A 149 -6.52 -5.72 -6.03
CA ASN A 149 -6.36 -4.78 -7.13
C ASN A 149 -7.20 -3.50 -6.92
N ALA A 150 -7.14 -2.58 -7.88
CA ALA A 150 -7.83 -1.30 -7.82
C ALA A 150 -9.35 -1.42 -7.61
N GLY A 151 -9.98 -2.52 -8.05
CA GLY A 151 -11.41 -2.77 -7.85
C GLY A 151 -11.76 -2.98 -6.36
N SER A 152 -11.10 -3.93 -5.71
CA SER A 152 -11.29 -4.19 -4.28
C SER A 152 -10.90 -2.99 -3.41
N PHE A 153 -9.88 -2.21 -3.82
CA PHE A 153 -9.43 -1.01 -3.10
C PHE A 153 -10.48 0.11 -3.06
N ARG A 154 -11.46 0.14 -3.96
CA ARG A 154 -12.56 1.12 -3.94
C ARG A 154 -13.38 1.06 -2.64
N ARG A 155 -13.34 -0.04 -1.90
CA ARG A 155 -14.06 -0.25 -0.63
C ARG A 155 -13.24 0.08 0.60
N LEU A 156 -11.97 0.45 0.40
CA LEU A 156 -11.05 0.84 1.47
C LEU A 156 -10.79 2.34 1.44
N LYS A 157 -10.81 2.97 2.59
CA LYS A 157 -10.40 4.36 2.75
C LYS A 157 -9.33 4.45 3.83
N VAL A 158 -8.17 4.96 3.47
CA VAL A 158 -7.05 5.18 4.40
C VAL A 158 -6.92 6.68 4.63
N HIS A 159 -7.04 7.07 5.89
CA HIS A 159 -6.87 8.45 6.33
C HIS A 159 -5.46 8.65 6.85
N ILE A 160 -4.72 9.55 6.24
CA ILE A 160 -3.33 9.88 6.56
C ILE A 160 -3.25 11.37 6.85
N ARG A 161 -2.29 11.76 7.69
CA ARG A 161 -1.96 13.16 8.00
C ARG A 161 -0.55 13.44 7.50
N GLU A 162 -0.41 14.44 6.63
CA GLU A 162 0.89 14.90 6.15
C GLU A 162 1.80 15.32 7.31
N GLY A 163 3.09 15.01 7.20
CA GLY A 163 4.09 15.29 8.23
C GLY A 163 3.99 14.40 9.47
N CYS A 164 3.28 13.30 9.38
CA CYS A 164 3.17 12.26 10.39
C CYS A 164 4.21 11.16 10.13
N VAL A 165 4.64 10.46 11.18
CA VAL A 165 5.54 9.31 11.04
C VAL A 165 4.95 8.19 10.18
N ALA A 166 3.63 8.15 10.07
CA ALA A 166 2.85 7.18 9.27
C ALA A 166 2.17 7.84 8.06
N GLY A 167 2.77 8.89 7.44
CA GLY A 167 2.16 9.51 6.28
C GLY A 167 2.83 10.76 5.73
#